data_4923946312139e714ac61cce271f8ef9
#
_entry.id   4923946312139e714ac61cce271f8ef9
#
_cell.length_a   1.000
_cell.length_b   1.000
_cell.length_c   1.000
_cell.angle_alpha   90.00
_cell.angle_beta   90.00
_cell.angle_gamma   90.00
#
_symmetry.space_group_name_H-M   'P 1'
#
loop_
_entity.id
_entity.type
_entity.pdbx_description
1 polymer ?
#
loop_
_entity_poly.entity_id
_entity_poly.type
_entity_poly.pdbx_seq_one_letter_code
_entity_poly.pdbx_strand_id
1 'polypeptide(L)'
;FTELMDMLEAGEIDLMPNISYSEERTQKLLFSSNPEGTERYYIYAKPDRDDLAKGDPQALQGLTIGCNSGVMQTFVGQQWLANEGITCTYREYDGGSMLFDALANDEVDAVIMNDIISSPDASPMFYVGSSDYYFAVPKSRPDLMNDINAAMTAIARVNPRYNDEVKANYSAQNSGSSSLTGPERSWLKANDNTITIGYLKNKLPYCTQNDDGEMEGSLASLATTLHDKFGITVATVAFSNNEQMTKALSTGTIDVALPLFRDYWLAEQAGVILSNPMGTVSLAAIHSSSNLNSDLKNIACTADAIVNRFELENLFPDAKVTEYPNDNEAREALNKGEASCIIVPSTRLKTIRDTYDIEDFQTQELTDTAQLSCLISRGKPVLLGIINKGIVNAGESLSASSYSPTSYSAQESDAFRLLYRNRIVIAAVVICILLTGIVILVWSLHRAQKEQQKADAANAAKTAFLTRMSHDIRTPLNGILGLIEIEELKDGDMQAARESRAKARVAANHLLSLINDILEMAKSKTAS
;
A
#
# COMPACT_ATOMS: atom_id res chain seq x y z
N PHE A 1 -25.45 38.47 14.50
CA PHE A 1 -25.00 37.73 13.32
C PHE A 1 -25.76 38.17 12.07
N THR A 2 -27.08 38.22 12.12
CA THR A 2 -27.93 38.60 10.98
C THR A 2 -27.56 39.96 10.41
N GLU A 3 -27.37 40.97 11.26
CA GLU A 3 -26.98 42.32 10.85
C GLU A 3 -25.63 42.36 10.13
N LEU A 4 -24.64 41.61 10.62
CA LEU A 4 -23.34 41.47 9.95
C LEU A 4 -23.45 40.77 8.58
N MET A 5 -24.32 39.77 8.46
CA MET A 5 -24.58 39.12 7.19
C MET A 5 -25.22 40.07 6.18
N ASP A 6 -26.19 40.88 6.62
CA ASP A 6 -26.82 41.91 5.77
C ASP A 6 -25.80 42.94 5.28
N MET A 7 -24.89 43.38 6.15
CA MET A 7 -23.79 44.30 5.81
C MET A 7 -22.80 43.67 4.82
N LEU A 8 -22.47 42.36 4.99
CA LEU A 8 -21.59 41.65 4.06
C LEU A 8 -22.26 41.51 2.68
N GLU A 9 -23.54 41.14 2.64
CA GLU A 9 -24.28 41.02 1.39
C GLU A 9 -24.45 42.37 0.68
N ALA A 10 -24.61 43.47 1.45
CA ALA A 10 -24.66 44.81 0.92
C ALA A 10 -23.29 45.36 0.47
N GLY A 11 -22.17 44.69 0.82
CA GLY A 11 -20.83 45.16 0.53
C GLY A 11 -20.36 46.32 1.42
N GLU A 12 -20.99 46.51 2.56
CA GLU A 12 -20.60 47.49 3.59
C GLU A 12 -19.39 47.01 4.39
N ILE A 13 -19.22 45.68 4.47
CA ILE A 13 -18.00 45.01 4.96
C ILE A 13 -17.45 44.09 3.87
N ASP A 14 -16.13 44.00 3.77
CA ASP A 14 -15.44 43.28 2.70
C ASP A 14 -15.27 41.79 2.97
N LEU A 15 -15.17 41.41 4.25
CA LEU A 15 -14.81 40.05 4.67
C LEU A 15 -15.49 39.71 6.00
N MET A 16 -16.01 38.51 6.08
CA MET A 16 -16.49 37.91 7.32
C MET A 16 -15.90 36.51 7.51
N PRO A 17 -15.23 36.23 8.63
CA PRO A 17 -14.78 34.90 8.99
C PRO A 17 -15.90 34.11 9.67
N ASN A 18 -15.65 32.82 9.87
CA ASN A 18 -16.50 31.93 10.68
C ASN A 18 -17.94 31.79 10.15
N ILE A 19 -18.06 31.70 8.82
CA ILE A 19 -19.35 31.49 8.14
C ILE A 19 -19.51 30.05 7.70
N SER A 20 -20.55 29.38 8.19
CA SER A 20 -20.92 28.04 7.70
C SER A 20 -21.39 28.12 6.25
N TYR A 21 -20.89 27.19 5.43
CA TYR A 21 -21.30 27.06 4.03
C TYR A 21 -22.77 26.65 3.92
N SER A 22 -23.53 27.30 3.04
CA SER A 22 -24.82 26.84 2.59
C SER A 22 -25.04 27.21 1.12
N GLU A 23 -25.76 26.39 0.39
CA GLU A 23 -26.07 26.63 -1.02
C GLU A 23 -26.81 27.95 -1.24
N GLU A 24 -27.70 28.30 -0.33
CA GLU A 24 -28.39 29.58 -0.36
C GLU A 24 -27.43 30.77 -0.28
N ARG A 25 -26.46 30.73 0.64
CA ARG A 25 -25.45 31.79 0.83
C ARG A 25 -24.54 31.93 -0.37
N THR A 26 -24.24 30.82 -1.10
CA THR A 26 -23.41 30.90 -2.32
C THR A 26 -24.03 31.71 -3.44
N GLN A 27 -25.34 31.97 -3.39
CA GLN A 27 -25.98 32.83 -4.37
C GLN A 27 -25.55 34.31 -4.22
N LYS A 28 -25.11 34.72 -3.02
CA LYS A 28 -24.77 36.10 -2.70
C LYS A 28 -23.30 36.32 -2.33
N LEU A 29 -22.65 35.27 -1.82
CA LEU A 29 -21.29 35.32 -1.30
C LEU A 29 -20.36 34.37 -2.05
N LEU A 30 -19.04 34.67 -1.98
CA LEU A 30 -17.95 33.76 -2.32
C LEU A 30 -17.35 33.25 -1.02
N PHE A 31 -16.98 31.95 -1.02
CA PHE A 31 -16.36 31.27 0.11
C PHE A 31 -14.92 30.89 -0.22
N SER A 32 -14.06 30.84 0.80
CA SER A 32 -12.71 30.33 0.64
C SER A 32 -12.73 28.87 0.17
N SER A 33 -11.73 28.48 -0.63
CA SER A 33 -11.62 27.12 -1.17
C SER A 33 -11.39 26.07 -0.08
N ASN A 34 -10.69 26.46 0.98
CA ASN A 34 -10.50 25.61 2.16
C ASN A 34 -11.25 26.22 3.34
N PRO A 35 -11.76 25.38 4.25
CA PRO A 35 -12.35 25.89 5.48
C PRO A 35 -11.29 26.61 6.33
N GLU A 36 -11.69 27.67 7.00
CA GLU A 36 -10.92 28.32 8.05
C GLU A 36 -10.76 27.40 9.25
N GLY A 37 -11.80 26.62 9.55
CA GLY A 37 -11.82 25.65 10.62
C GLY A 37 -13.10 24.83 10.63
N THR A 38 -13.23 23.98 11.64
CA THR A 38 -14.39 23.14 11.86
C THR A 38 -14.85 23.25 13.29
N GLU A 39 -16.14 23.44 13.45
CA GLU A 39 -16.83 23.29 14.73
C GLU A 39 -17.40 21.87 14.85
N ARG A 40 -17.24 21.26 16.02
CA ARG A 40 -17.90 20.02 16.36
C ARG A 40 -18.95 20.30 17.40
N TYR A 41 -20.09 19.64 17.27
CA TYR A 41 -21.25 19.83 18.11
C TYR A 41 -21.45 18.62 19.00
N TYR A 42 -21.65 18.89 20.28
CA TYR A 42 -21.83 17.86 21.28
C TYR A 42 -23.04 18.17 22.16
N ILE A 43 -23.62 17.11 22.73
CA ILE A 43 -24.44 17.22 23.93
C ILE A 43 -23.50 17.10 25.11
N TYR A 44 -23.41 18.16 25.90
CA TYR A 44 -22.65 18.22 27.14
C TYR A 44 -23.58 17.98 28.33
N ALA A 45 -23.08 17.30 29.35
CA ALA A 45 -23.74 17.15 30.63
C ALA A 45 -22.72 17.29 31.77
N LYS A 46 -23.18 17.32 33.02
CA LYS A 46 -22.28 17.31 34.17
C LYS A 46 -21.39 16.05 34.16
N PRO A 47 -20.12 16.14 34.63
CA PRO A 47 -19.17 15.01 34.57
C PRO A 47 -19.58 13.76 35.37
N ASP A 48 -20.48 13.92 36.33
CA ASP A 48 -20.98 12.86 37.23
C ASP A 48 -22.22 12.12 36.67
N ARG A 49 -22.67 12.41 35.46
CA ARG A 49 -23.78 11.74 34.77
C ARG A 49 -23.31 10.40 34.18
N ASP A 50 -23.10 9.40 35.05
CA ASP A 50 -22.67 8.05 34.67
C ASP A 50 -23.64 7.34 33.71
N ASP A 51 -24.92 7.69 33.74
CA ASP A 51 -25.94 7.18 32.85
C ASP A 51 -25.68 7.59 31.40
N LEU A 52 -25.32 8.85 31.17
CA LEU A 52 -24.98 9.40 29.84
C LEU A 52 -23.56 8.99 29.40
N ALA A 53 -22.64 8.83 30.34
CA ALA A 53 -21.25 8.43 30.05
C ALA A 53 -21.11 7.03 29.44
N LYS A 54 -22.16 6.19 29.54
CA LYS A 54 -22.20 4.86 28.90
C LYS A 54 -22.35 4.91 27.38
N GLY A 55 -22.70 6.07 26.84
CA GLY A 55 -22.81 6.29 25.39
C GLY A 55 -24.11 5.73 24.76
N ASP A 56 -25.11 5.38 25.57
CA ASP A 56 -26.43 5.01 25.07
C ASP A 56 -27.26 6.29 24.84
N PRO A 57 -27.59 6.64 23.57
CA PRO A 57 -28.39 7.84 23.27
C PRO A 57 -29.77 7.81 23.93
N GLN A 58 -30.34 6.64 24.17
CA GLN A 58 -31.67 6.51 24.79
C GLN A 58 -31.71 7.05 26.22
N ALA A 59 -30.57 7.19 26.88
CA ALA A 59 -30.48 7.83 28.19
C ALA A 59 -30.84 9.34 28.16
N LEU A 60 -30.89 9.96 26.98
CA LEU A 60 -31.33 11.35 26.77
C LEU A 60 -32.86 11.49 26.71
N GLN A 61 -33.61 10.38 26.62
CA GLN A 61 -35.07 10.41 26.48
C GLN A 61 -35.74 11.17 27.63
N GLY A 62 -36.51 12.19 27.30
CA GLY A 62 -37.29 12.98 28.25
C GLY A 62 -36.50 14.03 29.04
N LEU A 63 -35.19 14.19 28.80
CA LEU A 63 -34.36 15.20 29.46
C LEU A 63 -34.70 16.62 28.95
N THR A 64 -34.35 17.62 29.79
CA THR A 64 -34.38 19.04 29.39
C THR A 64 -33.02 19.43 28.84
N ILE A 65 -32.98 19.83 27.56
CA ILE A 65 -31.76 20.23 26.86
C ILE A 65 -31.73 21.72 26.61
N GLY A 66 -30.70 22.39 27.13
CA GLY A 66 -30.41 23.77 26.83
C GLY A 66 -29.80 23.93 25.45
N CYS A 67 -30.23 24.96 24.70
CA CYS A 67 -29.71 25.25 23.36
C CYS A 67 -29.74 26.74 23.05
N ASN A 68 -28.93 27.20 22.10
CA ASN A 68 -29.00 28.57 21.60
C ASN A 68 -29.98 28.66 20.44
N SER A 69 -30.76 29.74 20.39
CA SER A 69 -31.72 29.94 19.31
C SER A 69 -31.03 30.32 17.99
N GLY A 70 -31.49 29.77 16.87
CA GLY A 70 -31.09 30.17 15.51
C GLY A 70 -29.66 29.82 15.08
N VAL A 71 -28.93 29.02 15.85
CA VAL A 71 -27.56 28.59 15.52
C VAL A 71 -27.51 27.17 14.97
N MET A 72 -26.52 26.89 14.12
CA MET A 72 -26.37 25.63 13.42
C MET A 72 -26.25 24.43 14.37
N GLN A 73 -25.51 24.56 15.46
CA GLN A 73 -25.32 23.51 16.46
C GLN A 73 -26.62 23.00 17.06
N THR A 74 -27.57 23.92 17.32
CA THR A 74 -28.90 23.58 17.84
C THR A 74 -29.69 22.79 16.82
N PHE A 75 -29.72 23.25 15.57
CA PHE A 75 -30.40 22.55 14.49
C PHE A 75 -29.84 21.13 14.29
N VAL A 76 -28.52 20.98 14.21
CA VAL A 76 -27.84 19.69 14.03
C VAL A 76 -28.10 18.77 15.22
N GLY A 77 -28.01 19.28 16.45
CA GLY A 77 -28.27 18.50 17.65
C GLY A 77 -29.71 18.01 17.76
N GLN A 78 -30.69 18.88 17.44
CA GLN A 78 -32.11 18.50 17.43
C GLN A 78 -32.43 17.47 16.32
N GLN A 79 -31.81 17.61 15.15
CA GLN A 79 -31.96 16.67 14.07
C GLN A 79 -31.36 15.30 14.42
N TRP A 80 -30.20 15.28 15.06
CA TRP A 80 -29.58 14.05 15.53
C TRP A 80 -30.47 13.33 16.55
N LEU A 81 -31.02 14.04 17.56
CA LEU A 81 -31.95 13.48 18.55
C LEU A 81 -33.21 12.91 17.88
N ALA A 82 -33.76 13.62 16.90
CA ALA A 82 -34.93 13.14 16.16
C ALA A 82 -34.61 11.86 15.35
N ASN A 83 -33.43 11.77 14.73
CA ASN A 83 -32.98 10.59 14.00
C ASN A 83 -32.77 9.36 14.91
N GLU A 84 -32.34 9.58 16.16
CA GLU A 84 -32.22 8.53 17.17
C GLU A 84 -33.58 8.16 17.82
N GLY A 85 -34.65 8.85 17.41
CA GLY A 85 -35.99 8.64 17.96
C GLY A 85 -36.18 9.16 19.39
N ILE A 86 -35.35 10.11 19.81
CA ILE A 86 -35.31 10.67 21.17
C ILE A 86 -36.15 11.95 21.21
N THR A 87 -37.03 12.05 22.19
CA THR A 87 -37.83 13.23 22.47
C THR A 87 -37.34 13.90 23.75
N CYS A 88 -36.95 15.20 23.64
CA CYS A 88 -36.45 16.01 24.72
C CYS A 88 -37.30 17.28 24.85
N THR A 89 -37.21 17.94 26.02
CA THR A 89 -37.70 19.32 26.21
C THR A 89 -36.54 20.27 25.93
N TYR A 90 -36.77 21.29 25.10
CA TYR A 90 -35.74 22.29 24.79
C TYR A 90 -35.97 23.57 25.58
N ARG A 91 -34.89 24.16 26.11
CA ARG A 91 -34.87 25.47 26.71
C ARG A 91 -33.84 26.34 25.99
N GLU A 92 -34.29 27.46 25.44
CA GLU A 92 -33.46 28.36 24.63
C GLU A 92 -32.79 29.42 25.50
N TYR A 93 -31.54 29.75 25.14
CA TYR A 93 -30.71 30.77 25.78
C TYR A 93 -30.00 31.62 24.71
N ASP A 94 -29.64 32.87 25.07
CA ASP A 94 -29.04 33.83 24.14
C ASP A 94 -27.50 33.87 24.20
N GLY A 95 -26.84 32.82 24.65
CA GLY A 95 -25.38 32.79 24.70
C GLY A 95 -24.79 31.51 25.31
N GLY A 96 -23.60 31.15 24.88
CA GLY A 96 -22.94 29.88 25.28
C GLY A 96 -22.56 29.82 26.76
N SER A 97 -22.16 30.96 27.37
CA SER A 97 -21.90 31.01 28.83
C SER A 97 -23.15 30.73 29.64
N MET A 98 -24.30 31.30 29.22
CA MET A 98 -25.58 31.06 29.89
C MET A 98 -26.02 29.61 29.88
N LEU A 99 -25.68 28.87 28.82
CA LEU A 99 -25.96 27.43 28.72
C LEU A 99 -25.19 26.62 29.77
N PHE A 100 -23.92 26.91 29.95
CA PHE A 100 -23.12 26.22 30.96
C PHE A 100 -23.50 26.64 32.36
N ASP A 101 -23.88 27.89 32.58
CA ASP A 101 -24.42 28.34 33.86
C ASP A 101 -25.74 27.63 34.18
N ALA A 102 -26.63 27.47 33.20
CA ALA A 102 -27.89 26.75 33.38
C ALA A 102 -27.64 25.27 33.68
N LEU A 103 -26.65 24.64 33.04
CA LEU A 103 -26.23 23.25 33.32
C LEU A 103 -25.67 23.15 34.75
N ALA A 104 -24.78 24.06 35.13
CA ALA A 104 -24.18 24.07 36.47
C ALA A 104 -25.23 24.23 37.57
N ASN A 105 -26.26 25.06 37.33
CA ASN A 105 -27.35 25.35 38.24
C ASN A 105 -28.49 24.29 38.22
N ASP A 106 -28.38 23.19 37.51
CA ASP A 106 -29.42 22.15 37.32
C ASP A 106 -30.74 22.70 36.71
N GLU A 107 -30.66 23.80 35.93
CA GLU A 107 -31.81 24.31 35.19
C GLU A 107 -32.12 23.47 33.95
N VAL A 108 -31.10 22.79 33.40
CA VAL A 108 -31.17 21.83 32.30
C VAL A 108 -30.32 20.62 32.61
N ASP A 109 -30.69 19.47 32.05
CA ASP A 109 -29.97 18.18 32.24
C ASP A 109 -28.74 18.07 31.35
N ALA A 110 -28.79 18.68 30.17
CA ALA A 110 -27.73 18.68 29.18
C ALA A 110 -27.81 19.93 28.31
N VAL A 111 -26.75 20.24 27.55
CA VAL A 111 -26.73 21.40 26.63
C VAL A 111 -26.13 20.99 25.29
N ILE A 112 -26.64 21.56 24.19
CA ILE A 112 -26.05 21.42 22.85
C ILE A 112 -25.09 22.59 22.62
N MET A 113 -23.79 22.26 22.48
CA MET A 113 -22.73 23.27 22.29
C MET A 113 -21.67 22.78 21.30
N ASN A 114 -20.91 23.74 20.76
CA ASN A 114 -19.72 23.47 20.00
C ASN A 114 -18.49 23.20 20.89
N ASP A 115 -17.39 22.73 20.28
CA ASP A 115 -16.14 22.43 20.97
C ASP A 115 -15.20 23.64 21.13
N ILE A 116 -15.67 24.86 20.79
CA ILE A 116 -14.90 26.10 20.90
C ILE A 116 -14.96 26.62 22.33
N ILE A 117 -16.13 26.50 22.99
CA ILE A 117 -16.36 26.95 24.37
C ILE A 117 -16.43 25.70 25.25
N SER A 118 -15.77 25.72 26.40
CA SER A 118 -15.87 24.65 27.40
C SER A 118 -16.08 25.20 28.78
N SER A 119 -16.56 24.34 29.66
CA SER A 119 -16.67 24.60 31.09
C SER A 119 -16.04 23.40 31.84
N PRO A 120 -15.36 23.64 32.98
CA PRO A 120 -14.87 22.56 33.83
C PRO A 120 -16.01 21.70 34.42
N ASP A 121 -17.22 22.29 34.50
CA ASP A 121 -18.41 21.63 35.04
C ASP A 121 -19.23 20.87 33.99
N ALA A 122 -18.75 20.81 32.74
CA ALA A 122 -19.42 20.11 31.64
C ALA A 122 -18.47 19.18 30.92
N SER A 123 -18.97 17.99 30.58
CA SER A 123 -18.25 17.01 29.77
C SER A 123 -19.04 16.69 28.52
N PRO A 124 -18.39 16.54 27.35
CA PRO A 124 -19.04 16.09 26.12
C PRO A 124 -19.45 14.63 26.29
N MET A 125 -20.76 14.34 26.13
CA MET A 125 -21.34 13.01 26.26
C MET A 125 -21.62 12.37 24.91
N PHE A 126 -22.21 13.15 23.97
CA PHE A 126 -22.55 12.66 22.63
C PHE A 126 -22.08 13.65 21.57
N TYR A 127 -21.42 13.14 20.56
CA TYR A 127 -21.14 13.88 19.35
C TYR A 127 -22.39 13.86 18.46
N VAL A 128 -22.87 15.03 18.05
CA VAL A 128 -24.11 15.14 17.28
C VAL A 128 -23.89 15.60 15.84
N GLY A 129 -22.72 16.14 15.51
CA GLY A 129 -22.36 16.56 14.17
C GLY A 129 -21.27 17.63 14.17
N SER A 130 -20.97 18.15 13.01
CA SER A 130 -19.98 19.21 12.80
C SER A 130 -20.39 20.08 11.62
N SER A 131 -19.77 21.27 11.54
CA SER A 131 -19.87 22.14 10.39
C SER A 131 -18.53 22.82 10.16
N ASP A 132 -18.11 22.87 8.90
CA ASP A 132 -16.99 23.69 8.50
C ASP A 132 -17.42 25.16 8.39
N TYR A 133 -16.52 26.05 8.77
CA TYR A 133 -16.69 27.47 8.60
C TYR A 133 -15.58 28.07 7.75
N TYR A 134 -15.92 29.09 7.01
CA TYR A 134 -15.13 29.65 5.92
C TYR A 134 -15.02 31.14 6.04
N PHE A 135 -14.01 31.70 5.39
CA PHE A 135 -14.05 33.13 5.04
C PHE A 135 -15.07 33.36 3.93
N ALA A 136 -15.87 34.40 4.09
CA ALA A 136 -16.83 34.79 3.07
C ALA A 136 -16.64 36.27 2.68
N VAL A 137 -16.77 36.56 1.37
CA VAL A 137 -16.72 37.92 0.80
C VAL A 137 -17.90 38.13 -0.11
N PRO A 138 -18.31 39.37 -0.37
CA PRO A 138 -19.34 39.66 -1.38
C PRO A 138 -18.93 39.15 -2.77
N LYS A 139 -19.88 38.75 -3.60
CA LYS A 139 -19.61 38.35 -5.00
C LYS A 139 -18.93 39.43 -5.84
N SER A 140 -19.01 40.68 -5.44
CA SER A 140 -18.30 41.80 -6.07
C SER A 140 -16.79 41.82 -5.81
N ARG A 141 -16.28 41.00 -4.88
CA ARG A 141 -14.87 40.97 -4.47
C ARG A 141 -14.17 39.63 -4.73
N PRO A 142 -14.18 39.13 -5.99
CA PRO A 142 -13.43 37.91 -6.35
C PRO A 142 -11.91 38.11 -6.21
N ASP A 143 -11.40 39.33 -6.35
CA ASP A 143 -10.03 39.73 -6.09
C ASP A 143 -9.60 39.37 -4.67
N LEU A 144 -10.37 39.80 -3.68
CA LEU A 144 -10.10 39.54 -2.27
C LEU A 144 -10.18 38.04 -1.94
N MET A 145 -11.14 37.31 -2.52
CA MET A 145 -11.24 35.86 -2.32
C MET A 145 -10.02 35.12 -2.86
N ASN A 146 -9.49 35.50 -4.03
CA ASN A 146 -8.27 34.91 -4.58
C ASN A 146 -7.06 35.20 -3.66
N ASP A 147 -6.94 36.40 -3.13
CA ASP A 147 -5.86 36.77 -2.19
C ASP A 147 -5.95 35.94 -0.90
N ILE A 148 -7.16 35.73 -0.36
CA ILE A 148 -7.41 34.92 0.83
C ILE A 148 -6.99 33.45 0.56
N ASN A 149 -7.43 32.88 -0.55
CA ASN A 149 -7.08 31.51 -0.91
C ASN A 149 -5.57 31.32 -1.09
N ALA A 150 -4.91 32.29 -1.72
CA ALA A 150 -3.45 32.29 -1.87
C ALA A 150 -2.73 32.39 -0.51
N ALA A 151 -3.22 33.25 0.38
CA ALA A 151 -2.67 33.41 1.72
C ALA A 151 -2.86 32.15 2.57
N MET A 152 -4.06 31.57 2.58
CA MET A 152 -4.33 30.30 3.29
C MET A 152 -3.42 29.17 2.81
N THR A 153 -3.24 29.06 1.49
CA THR A 153 -2.34 28.08 0.89
C THR A 153 -0.88 28.30 1.29
N ALA A 154 -0.43 29.56 1.27
CA ALA A 154 0.93 29.91 1.70
C ALA A 154 1.18 29.59 3.18
N ILE A 155 0.22 29.91 4.05
CA ILE A 155 0.29 29.55 5.47
C ILE A 155 0.36 28.04 5.65
N ALA A 156 -0.51 27.28 4.98
CA ALA A 156 -0.53 25.81 5.07
C ALA A 156 0.76 25.16 4.60
N ARG A 157 1.48 25.77 3.64
CA ARG A 157 2.81 25.31 3.18
C ARG A 157 3.92 25.56 4.18
N VAL A 158 3.90 26.72 4.84
CA VAL A 158 4.95 27.13 5.80
C VAL A 158 4.71 26.48 7.17
N ASN A 159 3.46 26.49 7.61
CA ASN A 159 3.03 25.90 8.88
C ASN A 159 1.73 25.12 8.68
N PRO A 160 1.78 23.84 8.32
CA PRO A 160 0.59 23.00 8.12
C PRO A 160 -0.31 22.89 9.35
N ARG A 161 0.18 23.26 10.53
CA ARG A 161 -0.54 23.20 11.80
C ARG A 161 -0.95 24.57 12.36
N TYR A 162 -0.83 25.60 11.56
CA TYR A 162 -1.12 26.97 11.99
C TYR A 162 -2.49 27.11 12.67
N ASN A 163 -3.54 26.55 12.07
CA ASN A 163 -4.89 26.60 12.61
C ASN A 163 -5.02 25.84 13.93
N ASP A 164 -4.35 24.69 14.06
CA ASP A 164 -4.33 23.91 15.31
C ASP A 164 -3.59 24.66 16.42
N GLU A 165 -2.48 25.31 16.10
CA GLU A 165 -1.70 26.13 17.05
C GLU A 165 -2.49 27.37 17.48
N VAL A 166 -3.14 28.06 16.55
CA VAL A 166 -4.04 29.19 16.86
C VAL A 166 -5.17 28.70 17.76
N LYS A 167 -5.85 27.61 17.39
CA LYS A 167 -6.92 27.04 18.19
C LYS A 167 -6.43 26.64 19.59
N ALA A 168 -5.27 26.00 19.69
CA ALA A 168 -4.65 25.60 20.96
C ALA A 168 -4.30 26.82 21.83
N ASN A 169 -3.76 27.90 21.24
CA ASN A 169 -3.37 29.09 21.96
C ASN A 169 -4.56 29.91 22.47
N TYR A 170 -5.65 30.00 21.70
CA TYR A 170 -6.84 30.76 22.07
C TYR A 170 -7.89 29.91 22.80
N SER A 171 -7.88 28.59 22.63
CA SER A 171 -8.67 27.64 23.43
C SER A 171 -7.91 27.14 24.66
N ALA A 172 -6.81 27.78 25.03
CA ALA A 172 -5.89 27.30 26.08
C ALA A 172 -6.53 27.12 27.46
N GLN A 173 -7.66 27.73 27.71
CA GLN A 173 -8.45 27.44 28.90
C GLN A 173 -9.12 26.06 28.85
N ASN A 174 -9.22 25.44 27.67
CA ASN A 174 -9.89 24.16 27.42
C ASN A 174 -8.94 23.02 27.10
N SER A 175 -7.76 23.32 26.58
CA SER A 175 -6.72 22.34 26.28
C SER A 175 -5.81 22.05 27.47
N GLY A 176 -6.10 22.61 28.65
CA GLY A 176 -5.30 22.46 29.87
C GLY A 176 -5.25 21.06 30.45
N SER A 177 -5.96 20.09 29.89
CA SER A 177 -5.81 18.72 30.32
C SER A 177 -5.01 17.92 29.30
N SER A 178 -3.68 18.00 29.42
CA SER A 178 -2.77 16.94 28.93
C SER A 178 -3.09 15.60 29.60
N SER A 179 -4.01 15.55 30.55
CA SER A 179 -4.45 14.37 31.28
C SER A 179 -5.83 13.89 30.80
N LEU A 180 -6.07 12.59 30.92
CA LEU A 180 -7.37 11.99 30.60
C LEU A 180 -8.45 12.47 31.60
N THR A 181 -9.65 12.73 31.11
CA THR A 181 -10.83 13.00 31.93
C THR A 181 -11.35 11.77 32.65
N GLY A 182 -12.27 11.93 33.58
CA GLY A 182 -12.95 10.82 34.27
C GLY A 182 -13.62 9.84 33.29
N PRO A 183 -14.50 10.33 32.39
CA PRO A 183 -15.12 9.50 31.36
C PRO A 183 -14.12 8.76 30.46
N GLU A 184 -13.02 9.40 30.04
CA GLU A 184 -11.99 8.76 29.22
C GLU A 184 -11.27 7.64 29.97
N ARG A 185 -10.94 7.84 31.24
CA ARG A 185 -10.36 6.77 32.07
C ARG A 185 -11.33 5.61 32.28
N SER A 186 -12.62 5.91 32.49
CA SER A 186 -13.65 4.90 32.64
C SER A 186 -13.84 4.07 31.37
N TRP A 187 -13.84 4.75 30.21
CA TRP A 187 -13.92 4.10 28.90
C TRP A 187 -12.72 3.18 28.66
N LEU A 188 -11.49 3.66 28.91
CA LEU A 188 -10.28 2.85 28.77
C LEU A 188 -10.31 1.63 29.67
N LYS A 189 -10.71 1.79 30.92
CA LYS A 189 -10.85 0.66 31.85
C LYS A 189 -11.87 -0.37 31.37
N ALA A 190 -12.97 0.06 30.77
CA ALA A 190 -13.98 -0.82 30.19
C ALA A 190 -13.51 -1.53 28.90
N ASN A 191 -12.46 -1.03 28.26
CA ASN A 191 -11.86 -1.58 27.05
C ASN A 191 -10.43 -2.14 27.30
N ASP A 192 -10.17 -2.68 28.50
CA ASP A 192 -8.89 -3.28 28.89
C ASP A 192 -7.67 -2.37 28.65
N ASN A 193 -7.87 -1.06 28.73
CA ASN A 193 -6.86 -0.03 28.46
C ASN A 193 -6.19 -0.16 27.08
N THR A 194 -6.92 -0.70 26.10
CA THR A 194 -6.42 -1.01 24.77
C THR A 194 -7.17 -0.22 23.70
N ILE A 195 -6.44 0.28 22.70
CA ILE A 195 -6.98 0.91 21.48
C ILE A 195 -6.37 0.19 20.29
N THR A 196 -7.22 -0.22 19.33
CA THR A 196 -6.77 -0.86 18.10
C THR A 196 -6.77 0.14 16.95
N ILE A 197 -5.59 0.42 16.38
CA ILE A 197 -5.39 1.34 15.26
C ILE A 197 -5.17 0.56 13.96
N GLY A 198 -6.04 0.77 12.98
CA GLY A 198 -5.85 0.32 11.61
C GLY A 198 -5.06 1.33 10.77
N TYR A 199 -4.17 0.86 9.90
CA TYR A 199 -3.38 1.71 9.03
C TYR A 199 -3.13 1.09 7.65
N LEU A 200 -2.82 1.93 6.66
CA LEU A 200 -2.51 1.50 5.29
C LEU A 200 -1.04 1.08 5.17
N LYS A 201 -0.80 -0.04 4.47
CA LYS A 201 0.55 -0.48 4.11
C LYS A 201 1.17 0.44 3.05
N ASN A 202 2.50 0.51 3.05
CA ASN A 202 3.30 1.14 1.98
C ASN A 202 2.96 2.61 1.70
N LYS A 203 2.62 3.39 2.74
CA LYS A 203 2.31 4.81 2.65
C LYS A 203 3.39 5.70 3.30
N LEU A 204 4.66 5.30 3.21
CA LEU A 204 5.77 6.15 3.65
C LEU A 204 5.72 7.54 2.99
N PRO A 205 6.08 8.59 3.72
CA PRO A 205 6.63 8.65 5.08
C PRO A 205 5.60 8.55 6.22
N TYR A 206 4.31 8.39 5.92
CA TYR A 206 3.24 8.41 6.92
C TYR A 206 3.14 7.08 7.68
N CYS A 207 2.94 5.99 6.99
CA CYS A 207 2.85 4.66 7.60
C CYS A 207 3.24 3.54 6.64
N THR A 208 3.81 2.49 7.21
CA THR A 208 4.08 1.21 6.55
C THR A 208 4.10 0.09 7.60
N GLN A 209 4.13 -1.15 7.14
CA GLN A 209 4.43 -2.29 7.99
C GLN A 209 5.89 -2.68 7.78
N ASN A 210 6.69 -2.73 8.86
CA ASN A 210 8.06 -3.20 8.80
C ASN A 210 8.12 -4.74 8.73
N ASP A 211 9.33 -5.29 8.61
CA ASP A 211 9.56 -6.74 8.49
C ASP A 211 9.16 -7.52 9.75
N ASP A 212 9.13 -6.86 10.91
CA ASP A 212 8.68 -7.43 12.19
C ASP A 212 7.14 -7.41 12.33
N GLY A 213 6.43 -6.83 11.35
CA GLY A 213 4.98 -6.71 11.35
C GLY A 213 4.44 -5.49 12.10
N GLU A 214 5.31 -4.59 12.57
CA GLU A 214 4.95 -3.39 13.33
C GLU A 214 4.69 -2.19 12.41
N MET A 215 3.91 -1.23 12.93
CA MET A 215 3.66 0.03 12.25
C MET A 215 4.89 0.94 12.34
N GLU A 216 5.34 1.42 11.19
CA GLU A 216 6.44 2.36 11.03
C GLU A 216 5.98 3.59 10.23
N GLY A 217 6.65 4.74 10.41
CA GLY A 217 6.33 6.01 9.75
C GLY A 217 5.99 7.10 10.76
N SER A 218 5.76 8.36 10.28
CA SER A 218 5.48 9.49 11.18
C SER A 218 4.24 9.28 12.04
N LEU A 219 3.23 8.58 11.53
CA LEU A 219 1.98 8.34 12.26
C LEU A 219 2.10 7.27 13.35
N ALA A 220 3.16 6.46 13.36
CA ALA A 220 3.45 5.56 14.48
C ALA A 220 3.70 6.34 15.78
N SER A 221 4.13 7.61 15.70
CA SER A 221 4.31 8.49 16.85
C SER A 221 3.00 8.73 17.64
N LEU A 222 1.84 8.61 17.00
CA LEU A 222 0.56 8.67 17.72
C LEU A 222 0.42 7.49 18.69
N ALA A 223 0.71 6.27 18.23
CA ALA A 223 0.66 5.08 19.07
C ALA A 223 1.66 5.17 20.24
N THR A 224 2.89 5.59 19.94
CA THR A 224 3.92 5.83 20.96
C THR A 224 3.49 6.89 21.98
N THR A 225 2.92 8.01 21.51
CA THR A 225 2.44 9.08 22.40
C THR A 225 1.29 8.63 23.30
N LEU A 226 0.33 7.87 22.74
CA LEU A 226 -0.77 7.31 23.53
C LEU A 226 -0.26 6.36 24.63
N HIS A 227 0.76 5.56 24.30
CA HIS A 227 1.40 4.69 25.27
C HIS A 227 2.16 5.47 26.35
N ASP A 228 3.09 6.35 25.94
CA ASP A 228 4.03 7.02 26.84
C ASP A 228 3.34 8.06 27.75
N LYS A 229 2.32 8.76 27.23
CA LYS A 229 1.65 9.83 27.97
C LYS A 229 0.49 9.33 28.80
N PHE A 230 -0.24 8.33 28.32
CA PHE A 230 -1.49 7.89 28.93
C PHE A 230 -1.47 6.43 29.41
N GLY A 231 -0.36 5.70 29.17
CA GLY A 231 -0.24 4.28 29.53
C GLY A 231 -1.18 3.37 28.76
N ILE A 232 -1.64 3.78 27.55
CA ILE A 232 -2.59 3.03 26.74
C ILE A 232 -1.85 1.95 25.96
N THR A 233 -2.35 0.74 25.95
CA THR A 233 -1.87 -0.31 25.06
C THR A 233 -2.42 -0.07 23.67
N VAL A 234 -1.56 0.10 22.67
CA VAL A 234 -1.97 0.31 21.28
C VAL A 234 -1.66 -0.93 20.46
N ALA A 235 -2.71 -1.59 19.97
CA ALA A 235 -2.60 -2.64 18.98
C ALA A 235 -2.70 -2.03 17.57
N THR A 236 -1.90 -2.51 16.62
CA THR A 236 -1.91 -2.01 15.24
C THR A 236 -2.27 -3.09 14.24
N VAL A 237 -3.09 -2.76 13.23
CA VAL A 237 -3.54 -3.68 12.18
C VAL A 237 -3.31 -3.05 10.82
N ALA A 238 -2.55 -3.74 9.96
CA ALA A 238 -2.19 -3.26 8.63
C ALA A 238 -3.22 -3.69 7.57
N PHE A 239 -3.66 -2.74 6.73
CA PHE A 239 -4.61 -2.95 5.64
C PHE A 239 -4.00 -2.66 4.28
N SER A 240 -4.50 -3.32 3.24
CA SER A 240 -4.02 -3.15 1.87
C SER A 240 -4.78 -2.05 1.11
N ASN A 241 -5.99 -1.69 1.54
CA ASN A 241 -6.80 -0.63 0.93
C ASN A 241 -7.78 0.01 1.93
N ASN A 242 -8.35 1.14 1.52
CA ASN A 242 -9.27 1.93 2.34
C ASN A 242 -10.59 1.19 2.64
N GLU A 243 -11.12 0.42 1.70
CA GLU A 243 -12.38 -0.31 1.86
C GLU A 243 -12.31 -1.33 3.00
N GLN A 244 -11.24 -2.14 3.01
CA GLN A 244 -11.01 -3.12 4.08
C GLN A 244 -10.87 -2.45 5.44
N MET A 245 -10.13 -1.34 5.52
CA MET A 245 -9.91 -0.60 6.75
C MET A 245 -11.20 0.05 7.25
N THR A 246 -11.98 0.70 6.40
CA THR A 246 -13.27 1.30 6.76
C THR A 246 -14.29 0.25 7.19
N LYS A 247 -14.31 -0.92 6.52
CA LYS A 247 -15.14 -2.05 6.94
C LYS A 247 -14.73 -2.57 8.32
N ALA A 248 -13.44 -2.70 8.60
CA ALA A 248 -12.96 -3.11 9.93
C ALA A 248 -13.35 -2.11 11.02
N LEU A 249 -13.33 -0.81 10.72
CA LEU A 249 -13.80 0.25 11.61
C LEU A 249 -15.31 0.14 11.88
N SER A 250 -16.13 -0.04 10.84
CA SER A 250 -17.59 -0.15 10.96
C SER A 250 -18.04 -1.40 11.73
N THR A 251 -17.27 -2.50 11.64
CA THR A 251 -17.54 -3.74 12.37
C THR A 251 -16.95 -3.74 13.79
N GLY A 252 -16.21 -2.69 14.18
CA GLY A 252 -15.56 -2.60 15.48
C GLY A 252 -14.33 -3.49 15.65
N THR A 253 -13.79 -4.05 14.54
CA THR A 253 -12.53 -4.82 14.56
C THR A 253 -11.33 -3.93 14.87
N ILE A 254 -11.40 -2.65 14.48
CA ILE A 254 -10.49 -1.60 14.87
C ILE A 254 -11.28 -0.44 15.47
N ASP A 255 -10.61 0.37 16.28
CA ASP A 255 -11.20 1.53 16.96
C ASP A 255 -10.95 2.83 16.18
N VAL A 256 -9.81 2.91 15.52
CA VAL A 256 -9.29 4.09 14.81
C VAL A 256 -8.71 3.65 13.48
N ALA A 257 -8.96 4.41 12.41
CA ALA A 257 -8.34 4.22 11.10
C ALA A 257 -7.41 5.40 10.73
N LEU A 258 -6.21 5.10 10.20
CA LEU A 258 -5.12 6.03 9.84
C LEU A 258 -4.55 5.76 8.45
N PRO A 259 -4.06 6.78 7.78
CA PRO A 259 -4.56 8.14 7.68
C PRO A 259 -5.65 8.18 6.64
N LEU A 260 -6.63 9.03 6.80
CA LEU A 260 -7.58 9.32 5.73
C LEU A 260 -7.72 10.82 5.58
N PHE A 261 -8.09 11.22 4.38
CA PHE A 261 -8.41 12.59 4.06
C PHE A 261 -9.64 13.03 4.88
N ARG A 262 -9.65 14.29 5.27
CA ARG A 262 -10.68 14.88 6.12
C ARG A 262 -11.86 15.34 5.28
N ASP A 263 -12.84 14.47 5.08
CA ASP A 263 -14.11 14.78 4.45
C ASP A 263 -15.26 14.49 5.42
N TYR A 264 -15.94 15.58 5.87
CA TYR A 264 -17.04 15.47 6.84
C TYR A 264 -18.27 14.81 6.26
N TRP A 265 -18.57 15.07 5.01
CA TRP A 265 -19.76 14.51 4.35
C TRP A 265 -19.65 12.99 4.20
N LEU A 266 -18.49 12.52 3.75
CA LEU A 266 -18.20 11.09 3.69
C LEU A 266 -18.15 10.45 5.08
N ALA A 267 -17.56 11.13 6.06
CA ALA A 267 -17.52 10.64 7.43
C ALA A 267 -18.93 10.45 7.99
N GLU A 268 -19.82 11.39 7.72
CA GLU A 268 -21.21 11.32 8.17
C GLU A 268 -21.97 10.18 7.50
N GLN A 269 -21.83 10.00 6.19
CA GLN A 269 -22.42 8.88 5.46
C GLN A 269 -21.87 7.52 5.92
N ALA A 270 -20.58 7.45 6.21
CA ALA A 270 -19.92 6.24 6.69
C ALA A 270 -20.19 5.93 8.17
N GLY A 271 -20.92 6.80 8.90
CA GLY A 271 -21.18 6.64 10.32
C GLY A 271 -19.93 6.76 11.20
N VAL A 272 -18.95 7.56 10.76
CA VAL A 272 -17.70 7.82 11.47
C VAL A 272 -17.56 9.30 11.85
N ILE A 273 -16.66 9.58 12.78
CA ILE A 273 -16.28 10.94 13.18
C ILE A 273 -14.79 11.15 12.94
N LEU A 274 -14.44 12.38 12.58
CA LEU A 274 -13.06 12.75 12.29
C LEU A 274 -12.37 13.31 13.54
N SER A 275 -11.12 12.91 13.74
CA SER A 275 -10.25 13.53 14.76
C SER A 275 -9.90 14.99 14.40
N ASN A 276 -9.19 15.67 15.30
CA ASN A 276 -8.42 16.85 14.94
C ASN A 276 -7.47 16.53 13.76
N PRO A 277 -7.14 17.51 12.92
CA PRO A 277 -6.14 17.31 11.89
C PRO A 277 -4.81 16.87 12.51
N MET A 278 -4.21 15.83 11.94
CA MET A 278 -2.85 15.40 12.25
C MET A 278 -1.82 16.24 11.50
N GLY A 279 -2.23 16.89 10.43
CA GLY A 279 -1.43 17.78 9.61
C GLY A 279 -2.11 18.09 8.29
N THR A 280 -1.60 19.13 7.62
CA THR A 280 -1.98 19.49 6.26
C THR A 280 -0.87 19.08 5.30
N VAL A 281 -1.21 18.51 4.16
CA VAL A 281 -0.27 18.07 3.15
C VAL A 281 -0.52 18.81 1.84
N SER A 282 0.55 19.29 1.20
CA SER A 282 0.48 19.81 -0.17
C SER A 282 0.32 18.66 -1.14
N LEU A 283 -0.40 18.90 -2.23
CA LEU A 283 -0.61 17.93 -3.29
C LEU A 283 0.35 18.17 -4.45
N ALA A 284 0.68 17.10 -5.16
CA ALA A 284 1.44 17.16 -6.39
C ALA A 284 0.83 16.25 -7.44
N ALA A 285 0.87 16.69 -8.68
CA ALA A 285 0.50 15.90 -9.84
C ALA A 285 1.75 15.29 -10.49
N ILE A 286 1.67 14.02 -10.81
CA ILE A 286 2.68 13.28 -11.57
C ILE A 286 2.13 13.13 -12.99
N HIS A 287 2.82 13.67 -13.99
CA HIS A 287 2.46 13.64 -15.40
C HIS A 287 3.44 12.78 -16.20
N SER A 288 2.99 12.23 -17.34
CA SER A 288 3.91 11.69 -18.32
C SER A 288 4.74 12.81 -18.96
N SER A 289 6.01 12.59 -19.22
CA SER A 289 6.95 13.57 -19.79
C SER A 289 6.49 14.17 -21.13
N SER A 290 5.58 13.50 -21.82
CA SER A 290 4.99 13.97 -23.08
C SER A 290 3.81 14.96 -22.90
N ASN A 291 3.31 15.21 -21.69
CA ASN A 291 2.01 15.88 -21.43
C ASN A 291 2.04 16.95 -20.32
N LEU A 292 3.09 17.76 -20.25
CA LEU A 292 3.26 18.84 -19.25
C LEU A 292 2.16 19.89 -19.19
N ASN A 293 1.37 20.04 -20.24
CA ASN A 293 0.27 21.01 -20.34
C ASN A 293 -1.10 20.32 -20.32
N SER A 294 -1.19 19.07 -19.86
CA SER A 294 -2.49 18.42 -19.77
C SER A 294 -3.30 19.06 -18.65
N ASP A 295 -4.44 19.61 -19.02
CA ASP A 295 -5.52 19.93 -18.08
C ASP A 295 -5.73 18.73 -17.13
N LEU A 296 -5.94 18.99 -15.85
CA LEU A 296 -6.26 17.97 -14.83
C LEU A 296 -7.64 17.34 -15.08
N LYS A 297 -7.86 16.81 -16.30
CA LYS A 297 -9.19 16.31 -16.73
C LYS A 297 -9.43 14.84 -16.44
N ASN A 298 -8.36 14.02 -16.50
CA ASN A 298 -8.43 12.59 -16.22
C ASN A 298 -7.42 12.24 -15.14
N ILE A 299 -7.86 12.23 -13.90
CA ILE A 299 -7.03 11.98 -12.73
C ILE A 299 -7.08 10.49 -12.40
N ALA A 300 -5.91 9.86 -12.24
CA ALA A 300 -5.81 8.53 -11.65
C ALA A 300 -5.52 8.63 -10.15
N CYS A 301 -6.17 7.76 -9.37
CA CYS A 301 -5.83 7.51 -7.97
C CYS A 301 -5.79 6.00 -7.72
N THR A 302 -5.36 5.59 -6.54
CA THR A 302 -5.31 4.17 -6.16
C THR A 302 -6.28 3.86 -5.02
N ALA A 303 -6.78 2.63 -4.96
CA ALA A 303 -7.70 2.17 -3.93
C ALA A 303 -7.14 2.28 -2.50
N ASP A 304 -5.82 2.39 -2.37
CA ASP A 304 -5.10 2.61 -1.14
C ASP A 304 -4.56 4.05 -1.01
N ALA A 305 -5.03 5.00 -1.84
CA ALA A 305 -4.57 6.38 -1.78
C ALA A 305 -4.93 7.05 -0.45
N ILE A 306 -4.01 7.86 0.08
CA ILE A 306 -4.26 8.72 1.25
C ILE A 306 -5.29 9.79 0.90
N VAL A 307 -5.16 10.39 -0.29
CA VAL A 307 -6.16 11.30 -0.89
C VAL A 307 -7.00 10.44 -1.82
N ASN A 308 -8.18 10.08 -1.38
CA ASN A 308 -9.04 9.13 -2.07
C ASN A 308 -9.79 9.76 -3.26
N ARG A 309 -10.50 8.91 -4.01
CA ARG A 309 -11.26 9.32 -5.19
C ARG A 309 -12.24 10.45 -4.91
N PHE A 310 -13.03 10.34 -3.85
CA PHE A 310 -14.07 11.32 -3.53
C PHE A 310 -13.50 12.70 -3.23
N GLU A 311 -12.36 12.72 -2.55
CA GLU A 311 -11.66 13.96 -2.28
C GLU A 311 -11.15 14.61 -3.56
N LEU A 312 -10.59 13.83 -4.46
CA LEU A 312 -10.14 14.33 -5.75
C LEU A 312 -11.31 14.83 -6.60
N GLU A 313 -12.48 14.18 -6.55
CA GLU A 313 -13.70 14.64 -7.21
C GLU A 313 -14.20 15.99 -6.61
N ASN A 314 -14.02 16.21 -5.30
CA ASN A 314 -14.37 17.47 -4.64
C ASN A 314 -13.36 18.59 -4.96
N LEU A 315 -12.06 18.29 -4.93
CA LEU A 315 -11.01 19.27 -5.24
C LEU A 315 -10.98 19.63 -6.74
N PHE A 316 -11.35 18.70 -7.60
CA PHE A 316 -11.31 18.86 -9.06
C PHE A 316 -12.66 18.46 -9.68
N PRO A 317 -13.72 19.26 -9.47
CA PRO A 317 -15.08 18.89 -9.87
C PRO A 317 -15.25 18.73 -11.39
N ASP A 318 -14.39 19.37 -12.19
CA ASP A 318 -14.39 19.26 -13.65
C ASP A 318 -13.58 18.07 -14.16
N ALA A 319 -12.92 17.32 -13.28
CA ALA A 319 -12.08 16.19 -13.64
C ALA A 319 -12.84 14.85 -13.54
N LYS A 320 -12.51 13.95 -14.45
CA LYS A 320 -12.89 12.55 -14.31
C LYS A 320 -11.83 11.83 -13.47
N VAL A 321 -12.21 11.40 -12.28
CA VAL A 321 -11.33 10.62 -11.40
C VAL A 321 -11.57 9.12 -11.62
N THR A 322 -10.50 8.37 -11.88
CA THR A 322 -10.55 6.91 -12.06
C THR A 322 -9.66 6.23 -11.02
N GLU A 323 -10.25 5.31 -10.27
CA GLU A 323 -9.54 4.54 -9.25
C GLU A 323 -8.94 3.26 -9.84
N TYR A 324 -7.69 3.01 -9.54
CA TYR A 324 -6.94 1.82 -9.93
C TYR A 324 -6.57 0.97 -8.71
N PRO A 325 -6.45 -0.36 -8.83
CA PRO A 325 -6.17 -1.24 -7.71
C PRO A 325 -4.83 -0.96 -7.00
N ASN A 326 -3.83 -0.48 -7.75
CA ASN A 326 -2.47 -0.22 -7.24
C ASN A 326 -1.70 0.81 -8.08
N ASP A 327 -0.57 1.26 -7.56
CA ASP A 327 0.29 2.26 -8.19
C ASP A 327 0.82 1.82 -9.58
N ASN A 328 1.03 0.52 -9.82
CA ASN A 328 1.51 0.03 -11.12
C ASN A 328 0.46 0.20 -12.22
N GLU A 329 -0.80 -0.12 -11.92
CA GLU A 329 -1.91 0.03 -12.88
C GLU A 329 -2.22 1.51 -13.15
N ALA A 330 -2.18 2.36 -12.11
CA ALA A 330 -2.32 3.81 -12.27
C ALA A 330 -1.21 4.39 -13.16
N ARG A 331 0.03 3.93 -12.99
CA ARG A 331 1.17 4.32 -13.83
C ARG A 331 1.04 3.82 -15.28
N GLU A 332 0.56 2.57 -15.47
CA GLU A 332 0.28 2.08 -16.82
C GLU A 332 -0.78 2.92 -17.54
N ALA A 333 -1.84 3.31 -16.83
CA ALA A 333 -2.87 4.19 -17.36
C ALA A 333 -2.28 5.56 -17.78
N LEU A 334 -1.36 6.11 -16.97
CA LEU A 334 -0.63 7.34 -17.31
C LEU A 334 0.23 7.16 -18.56
N ASN A 335 0.97 6.05 -18.69
CA ASN A 335 1.80 5.73 -19.85
C ASN A 335 0.98 5.52 -21.14
N LYS A 336 -0.21 4.92 -21.02
CA LYS A 336 -1.13 4.70 -22.14
C LYS A 336 -1.92 5.95 -22.53
N GLY A 337 -1.83 7.04 -21.74
CA GLY A 337 -2.60 8.27 -21.94
C GLY A 337 -4.08 8.14 -21.55
N GLU A 338 -4.45 7.09 -20.81
CA GLU A 338 -5.80 6.89 -20.24
C GLU A 338 -6.04 7.85 -19.06
N ALA A 339 -4.98 8.18 -18.33
CA ALA A 339 -4.95 9.22 -17.30
C ALA A 339 -4.01 10.36 -17.71
N SER A 340 -4.35 11.59 -17.33
CA SER A 340 -3.52 12.79 -17.54
C SER A 340 -2.48 12.94 -16.45
N CYS A 341 -2.84 12.60 -15.23
CA CYS A 341 -1.97 12.70 -14.05
C CYS A 341 -2.40 11.72 -12.95
N ILE A 342 -1.47 11.53 -12.00
CA ILE A 342 -1.72 10.89 -10.71
C ILE A 342 -1.51 11.96 -9.64
N ILE A 343 -2.48 12.16 -8.74
CA ILE A 343 -2.35 13.13 -7.65
C ILE A 343 -1.97 12.41 -6.36
N VAL A 344 -0.92 12.90 -5.71
CA VAL A 344 -0.35 12.33 -4.48
C VAL A 344 0.05 13.43 -3.51
N PRO A 345 0.17 13.15 -2.21
CA PRO A 345 0.84 14.07 -1.28
C PRO A 345 2.29 14.35 -1.74
N SER A 346 2.70 15.62 -1.78
CA SER A 346 4.05 16.03 -2.24
C SER A 346 5.17 15.34 -1.46
N THR A 347 4.93 15.08 -0.17
CA THR A 347 5.87 14.36 0.71
C THR A 347 6.15 12.92 0.28
N ARG A 348 5.24 12.30 -0.50
CA ARG A 348 5.41 10.95 -1.04
C ARG A 348 6.19 10.91 -2.37
N LEU A 349 6.41 12.03 -3.02
CA LEU A 349 7.09 12.08 -4.33
C LEU A 349 8.46 11.41 -4.30
N LYS A 350 9.25 11.63 -3.22
CA LYS A 350 10.55 11.00 -3.07
C LYS A 350 10.42 9.47 -3.00
N THR A 351 9.53 8.97 -2.14
CA THR A 351 9.31 7.52 -1.98
C THR A 351 8.80 6.88 -3.26
N ILE A 352 7.86 7.55 -3.96
CA ILE A 352 7.32 7.06 -5.23
C ILE A 352 8.43 7.02 -6.30
N ARG A 353 9.24 8.09 -6.40
CA ARG A 353 10.38 8.15 -7.33
C ARG A 353 11.39 7.04 -7.05
N ASP A 354 11.68 6.83 -5.77
CA ASP A 354 12.63 5.82 -5.33
C ASP A 354 12.12 4.38 -5.56
N THR A 355 10.82 4.15 -5.51
CA THR A 355 10.22 2.82 -5.65
C THR A 355 9.96 2.44 -7.12
N TYR A 356 9.55 3.40 -7.97
CA TYR A 356 8.94 3.09 -9.27
C TYR A 356 9.75 3.54 -10.48
N ASP A 357 10.99 4.05 -10.32
CA ASP A 357 11.82 4.55 -11.43
C ASP A 357 11.03 5.48 -12.37
N ILE A 358 10.62 6.63 -11.82
CA ILE A 358 9.80 7.60 -12.55
C ILE A 358 10.65 8.71 -13.23
N GLU A 359 11.83 8.37 -13.75
CA GLU A 359 12.70 9.32 -14.46
C GLU A 359 12.00 9.94 -15.69
N ASP A 360 11.06 9.20 -16.29
CA ASP A 360 10.29 9.66 -17.45
C ASP A 360 9.04 10.48 -17.10
N PHE A 361 8.80 10.75 -15.82
CA PHE A 361 7.64 11.50 -15.35
C PHE A 361 8.05 12.87 -14.83
N GLN A 362 7.17 13.83 -15.06
CA GLN A 362 7.32 15.17 -14.51
C GLN A 362 6.36 15.37 -13.36
N THR A 363 6.79 16.16 -12.38
CA THR A 363 6.00 16.46 -11.19
C THR A 363 5.69 17.95 -11.15
N GLN A 364 4.44 18.26 -10.84
CA GLN A 364 3.95 19.63 -10.66
C GLN A 364 3.36 19.73 -9.27
N GLU A 365 3.85 20.67 -8.46
CA GLU A 365 3.18 21.00 -7.19
C GLU A 365 1.88 21.74 -7.47
N LEU A 366 0.83 21.34 -6.78
CA LEU A 366 -0.48 21.96 -6.84
C LEU A 366 -0.62 23.02 -5.74
N THR A 367 -1.52 23.96 -5.96
CA THR A 367 -1.89 24.95 -4.93
C THR A 367 -2.76 24.34 -3.84
N ASP A 368 -3.43 23.24 -4.16
CA ASP A 368 -4.37 22.57 -3.28
C ASP A 368 -3.66 21.80 -2.18
N THR A 369 -4.30 21.77 -1.04
CA THR A 369 -3.82 21.07 0.16
C THR A 369 -4.90 20.15 0.69
N ALA A 370 -4.49 19.09 1.36
CA ALA A 370 -5.36 18.11 2.00
C ALA A 370 -5.05 18.01 3.49
N GLN A 371 -6.08 17.93 4.34
CA GLN A 371 -5.92 17.69 5.77
C GLN A 371 -6.05 16.19 6.06
N LEU A 372 -5.15 15.67 6.88
CA LEU A 372 -5.16 14.28 7.33
C LEU A 372 -5.77 14.18 8.72
N SER A 373 -6.68 13.23 8.91
CA SER A 373 -7.33 12.94 10.20
C SER A 373 -7.42 11.44 10.44
N CYS A 374 -7.69 11.07 11.69
CA CYS A 374 -8.14 9.72 12.02
C CYS A 374 -9.66 9.61 11.84
N LEU A 375 -10.13 8.42 11.47
CA LEU A 375 -11.54 8.05 11.54
C LEU A 375 -11.80 7.23 12.79
N ILE A 376 -12.92 7.54 13.45
CA ILE A 376 -13.38 6.86 14.66
C ILE A 376 -14.87 6.53 14.47
N SER A 377 -15.32 5.40 14.96
CA SER A 377 -16.75 5.06 14.90
C SER A 377 -17.59 6.10 15.62
N ARG A 378 -18.72 6.51 15.02
CA ARG A 378 -19.62 7.55 15.54
C ARG A 378 -20.10 7.26 16.97
N GLY A 379 -20.27 5.99 17.33
CA GLY A 379 -20.66 5.57 18.68
C GLY A 379 -19.57 5.69 19.75
N LYS A 380 -18.38 6.21 19.45
CA LYS A 380 -17.23 6.28 20.38
C LYS A 380 -16.69 7.71 20.57
N PRO A 381 -17.52 8.69 20.98
CA PRO A 381 -17.07 10.10 21.12
C PRO A 381 -16.01 10.29 22.21
N VAL A 382 -16.05 9.47 23.27
CA VAL A 382 -15.03 9.49 24.34
C VAL A 382 -13.65 9.12 23.78
N LEU A 383 -13.60 8.12 22.90
CA LEU A 383 -12.36 7.73 22.20
C LEU A 383 -11.83 8.89 21.33
N LEU A 384 -12.72 9.65 20.69
CA LEU A 384 -12.31 10.83 19.93
C LEU A 384 -11.55 11.84 20.81
N GLY A 385 -12.02 12.06 22.04
CA GLY A 385 -11.33 12.92 23.02
C GLY A 385 -9.92 12.41 23.34
N ILE A 386 -9.76 11.12 23.54
CA ILE A 386 -8.47 10.46 23.83
C ILE A 386 -7.52 10.64 22.62
N ILE A 387 -7.99 10.35 21.41
CA ILE A 387 -7.19 10.46 20.19
C ILE A 387 -6.78 11.90 19.92
N ASN A 388 -7.69 12.87 20.09
CA ASN A 388 -7.37 14.29 19.93
C ASN A 388 -6.29 14.76 20.91
N LYS A 389 -6.31 14.29 22.16
CA LYS A 389 -5.23 14.53 23.13
C LYS A 389 -3.93 13.87 22.70
N GLY A 390 -3.99 12.66 22.16
CA GLY A 390 -2.83 12.00 21.55
C GLY A 390 -2.22 12.83 20.42
N ILE A 391 -3.05 13.33 19.50
CA ILE A 391 -2.62 14.17 18.36
C ILE A 391 -1.95 15.46 18.85
N VAL A 392 -2.56 16.17 19.81
CA VAL A 392 -1.99 17.40 20.38
C VAL A 392 -0.64 17.13 21.05
N ASN A 393 -0.53 16.05 21.83
CA ASN A 393 0.72 15.70 22.52
C ASN A 393 1.81 15.17 21.57
N ALA A 394 1.44 14.44 20.52
CA ALA A 394 2.38 13.98 19.50
C ALA A 394 2.98 15.14 18.68
N GLY A 395 2.19 16.20 18.48
CA GLY A 395 2.70 17.46 17.92
C GLY A 395 3.37 17.28 16.57
N GLU A 396 4.54 17.89 16.41
CA GLU A 396 5.32 17.86 15.17
C GLU A 396 5.78 16.45 14.78
N SER A 397 5.83 15.51 15.71
CA SER A 397 6.25 14.13 15.41
C SER A 397 5.32 13.41 14.42
N LEU A 398 4.07 13.88 14.26
CA LEU A 398 3.14 13.39 13.24
C LEU A 398 3.46 13.89 11.83
N SER A 399 4.32 14.92 11.70
CA SER A 399 4.69 15.45 10.39
C SER A 399 5.49 14.42 9.58
N ALA A 400 5.21 14.33 8.29
CA ALA A 400 5.98 13.51 7.36
C ALA A 400 7.47 13.85 7.35
N SER A 401 7.84 15.11 7.64
CA SER A 401 9.22 15.58 7.72
C SER A 401 9.98 15.08 8.95
N SER A 402 9.27 14.69 10.02
CA SER A 402 9.89 14.16 11.24
C SER A 402 10.35 12.70 11.08
N TYR A 403 9.84 11.99 10.07
CA TYR A 403 10.24 10.63 9.78
C TYR A 403 11.46 10.60 8.85
N SER A 404 12.58 10.15 9.39
CA SER A 404 13.76 9.78 8.61
C SER A 404 13.92 8.27 8.68
N PRO A 405 13.78 7.54 7.58
CA PRO A 405 13.95 6.09 7.59
C PRO A 405 15.38 5.75 8.01
N THR A 406 15.53 5.24 9.24
CA THR A 406 16.84 4.88 9.81
C THR A 406 17.41 3.59 9.22
N SER A 407 16.62 2.86 8.45
CA SER A 407 17.02 1.58 7.86
C SER A 407 16.12 1.09 6.75
N TYR A 408 15.70 1.94 5.84
CA TYR A 408 15.43 1.36 4.53
C TYR A 408 16.81 0.99 4.00
N SER A 409 17.18 -0.27 4.19
CA SER A 409 18.39 -0.81 3.57
C SER A 409 18.18 -0.65 2.07
N ALA A 410 18.76 0.40 1.51
CA ALA A 410 18.90 0.59 0.08
C ALA A 410 19.48 -0.66 -0.62
N GLN A 411 19.90 -1.62 0.17
CA GLN A 411 20.61 -2.80 -0.25
C GLN A 411 19.73 -3.85 -0.92
N GLU A 412 18.45 -4.04 -0.52
CA GLU A 412 17.55 -4.94 -1.26
C GLU A 412 16.91 -4.26 -2.47
N SER A 413 16.59 -2.97 -2.34
CA SER A 413 16.04 -2.20 -3.47
C SER A 413 17.08 -2.00 -4.57
N ASP A 414 18.37 -1.78 -4.23
CA ASP A 414 19.44 -1.57 -5.23
C ASP A 414 19.78 -2.84 -6.00
N ALA A 415 19.76 -4.02 -5.35
CA ALA A 415 19.92 -5.30 -6.06
C ALA A 415 18.73 -5.58 -6.99
N PHE A 416 17.49 -5.31 -6.56
CA PHE A 416 16.29 -5.47 -7.38
C PHE A 416 16.22 -4.43 -8.49
N ARG A 417 16.61 -3.16 -8.23
CA ARG A 417 16.75 -2.09 -9.23
C ARG A 417 17.81 -2.43 -10.26
N LEU A 418 19.00 -2.90 -9.85
CA LEU A 418 20.06 -3.34 -10.77
C LEU A 418 19.58 -4.51 -11.64
N LEU A 419 18.84 -5.46 -11.09
CA LEU A 419 18.24 -6.56 -11.83
C LEU A 419 17.19 -6.06 -12.85
N TYR A 420 16.30 -5.16 -12.45
CA TYR A 420 15.22 -4.68 -13.32
C TYR A 420 15.75 -3.72 -14.40
N ARG A 421 16.67 -2.81 -14.05
CA ARG A 421 17.32 -1.89 -15.01
C ARG A 421 18.19 -2.62 -16.03
N ASN A 422 18.83 -3.72 -15.63
CA ASN A 422 19.67 -4.52 -16.51
C ASN A 422 18.99 -5.78 -17.04
N ARG A 423 17.65 -5.88 -17.01
CA ARG A 423 16.90 -7.06 -17.46
C ARG A 423 17.28 -7.55 -18.87
N ILE A 424 17.59 -6.62 -19.79
CA ILE A 424 18.03 -6.96 -21.14
C ILE A 424 19.43 -7.56 -21.12
N VAL A 425 20.35 -6.99 -20.32
CA VAL A 425 21.72 -7.52 -20.17
C VAL A 425 21.71 -8.88 -19.51
N ILE A 426 20.90 -9.08 -18.48
CA ILE A 426 20.73 -10.37 -17.79
C ILE A 426 20.12 -11.41 -18.73
N ALA A 427 19.11 -11.07 -19.51
CA ALA A 427 18.54 -11.94 -20.52
C ALA A 427 19.59 -12.31 -21.58
N ALA A 428 20.40 -11.36 -22.05
CA ALA A 428 21.48 -11.61 -23.00
C ALA A 428 22.55 -12.56 -22.42
N VAL A 429 22.95 -12.38 -21.17
CA VAL A 429 23.92 -13.25 -20.49
C VAL A 429 23.37 -14.68 -20.33
N VAL A 430 22.10 -14.81 -19.93
CA VAL A 430 21.44 -16.12 -19.82
C VAL A 430 21.37 -16.82 -21.20
N ILE A 431 21.02 -16.08 -22.25
CA ILE A 431 21.00 -16.61 -23.62
C ILE A 431 22.42 -17.05 -24.05
N CYS A 432 23.45 -16.26 -23.77
CA CYS A 432 24.83 -16.64 -24.07
C CYS A 432 25.28 -17.91 -23.33
N ILE A 433 24.91 -18.07 -22.07
CA ILE A 433 25.21 -19.29 -21.29
C ILE A 433 24.48 -20.50 -21.88
N LEU A 434 23.22 -20.36 -22.28
CA LEU A 434 22.46 -21.43 -22.91
C LEU A 434 23.05 -21.79 -24.27
N LEU A 435 23.43 -20.82 -25.09
CA LEU A 435 24.06 -21.07 -26.39
C LEU A 435 25.43 -21.78 -26.25
N THR A 436 26.27 -21.35 -25.31
CA THR A 436 27.54 -22.04 -25.03
C THR A 436 27.33 -23.46 -24.53
N GLY A 437 26.31 -23.68 -23.68
CA GLY A 437 25.91 -25.01 -23.23
C GLY A 437 25.50 -25.91 -24.40
N ILE A 438 24.70 -25.39 -25.34
CA ILE A 438 24.29 -26.13 -26.54
C ILE A 438 25.50 -26.47 -27.43
N VAL A 439 26.41 -25.51 -27.63
CA VAL A 439 27.63 -25.76 -28.42
C VAL A 439 28.49 -26.88 -27.81
N ILE A 440 28.68 -26.84 -26.49
CA ILE A 440 29.44 -27.89 -25.77
C ILE A 440 28.72 -29.25 -25.90
N LEU A 441 27.40 -29.27 -25.78
CA LEU A 441 26.62 -30.51 -25.94
C LEU A 441 26.75 -31.09 -27.34
N VAL A 442 26.57 -30.26 -28.37
CA VAL A 442 26.72 -30.69 -29.78
C VAL A 442 28.13 -31.21 -30.05
N TRP A 443 29.16 -30.52 -29.55
CA TRP A 443 30.54 -30.92 -29.69
C TRP A 443 30.80 -32.26 -28.98
N SER A 444 30.29 -32.48 -27.78
CA SER A 444 30.44 -33.73 -27.04
C SER A 444 29.73 -34.89 -27.74
N LEU A 445 28.52 -34.67 -28.29
CA LEU A 445 27.79 -35.68 -29.08
C LEU A 445 28.54 -36.05 -30.37
N HIS A 446 29.08 -35.05 -31.06
CA HIS A 446 29.86 -35.29 -32.28
C HIS A 446 31.14 -36.08 -32.01
N ARG A 447 31.80 -35.81 -30.89
CA ARG A 447 32.97 -36.56 -30.43
C ARG A 447 32.60 -37.99 -30.06
N ALA A 448 31.51 -38.22 -29.35
CA ALA A 448 31.03 -39.54 -28.99
C ALA A 448 30.66 -40.37 -30.23
N GLN A 449 30.00 -39.77 -31.24
CA GLN A 449 29.69 -40.44 -32.51
C GLN A 449 30.95 -40.84 -33.26
N LYS A 450 31.98 -39.96 -33.30
CA LYS A 450 33.27 -40.33 -33.93
C LYS A 450 33.96 -41.49 -33.24
N GLU A 451 33.98 -41.53 -31.92
CA GLU A 451 34.57 -42.64 -31.18
C GLU A 451 33.77 -43.94 -31.38
N GLN A 452 32.44 -43.86 -31.45
CA GLN A 452 31.60 -45.01 -31.75
C GLN A 452 31.82 -45.54 -33.17
N GLN A 453 31.92 -44.67 -34.17
CA GLN A 453 32.24 -45.09 -35.56
C GLN A 453 33.61 -45.78 -35.65
N LYS A 454 34.61 -45.29 -34.93
CA LYS A 454 35.92 -45.96 -34.86
C LYS A 454 35.84 -47.36 -34.21
N ALA A 455 35.07 -47.47 -33.12
CA ALA A 455 34.86 -48.73 -32.44
C ALA A 455 34.11 -49.76 -33.35
N ASP A 456 33.07 -49.30 -34.06
CA ASP A 456 32.29 -50.12 -34.97
C ASP A 456 33.13 -50.54 -36.16
N ALA A 457 33.95 -49.65 -36.75
CA ALA A 457 34.88 -50.01 -37.81
C ALA A 457 35.94 -51.01 -37.35
N ALA A 458 36.47 -50.85 -36.14
CA ALA A 458 37.42 -51.85 -35.56
C ALA A 458 36.75 -53.20 -35.30
N ASN A 459 35.51 -53.22 -34.82
CA ASN A 459 34.74 -54.44 -34.64
C ASN A 459 34.40 -55.12 -35.97
N ALA A 460 34.01 -54.40 -37.00
CA ALA A 460 33.75 -54.91 -38.34
C ALA A 460 35.02 -55.53 -38.95
N ALA A 461 36.15 -54.86 -38.84
CA ALA A 461 37.46 -55.38 -39.29
C ALA A 461 37.84 -56.63 -38.54
N LYS A 462 37.61 -56.68 -37.21
CA LYS A 462 37.85 -57.86 -36.39
C LYS A 462 36.97 -59.04 -36.83
N THR A 463 35.69 -58.81 -37.09
CA THR A 463 34.76 -59.86 -37.53
C THR A 463 35.11 -60.36 -38.93
N ALA A 464 35.42 -59.44 -39.87
CA ALA A 464 35.87 -59.85 -41.23
C ALA A 464 37.17 -60.69 -41.22
N PHE A 465 38.12 -60.27 -40.33
CA PHE A 465 39.37 -61.04 -40.13
C PHE A 465 39.08 -62.43 -39.61
N LEU A 466 38.26 -62.59 -38.57
CA LEU A 466 37.92 -63.93 -38.01
C LEU A 466 37.18 -64.79 -39.01
N THR A 467 36.28 -64.25 -39.81
CA THR A 467 35.54 -64.96 -40.85
C THR A 467 36.50 -65.50 -41.93
N ARG A 468 37.42 -64.63 -42.39
CA ARG A 468 38.44 -65.05 -43.40
C ARG A 468 39.35 -66.13 -42.83
N MET A 469 39.85 -65.98 -41.61
CA MET A 469 40.68 -66.98 -40.94
C MET A 469 39.98 -68.31 -40.78
N SER A 470 38.69 -68.31 -40.41
CA SER A 470 37.90 -69.51 -40.30
C SER A 470 37.79 -70.25 -41.63
N HIS A 471 37.63 -69.50 -42.74
CA HIS A 471 37.59 -70.08 -44.08
C HIS A 471 38.95 -70.67 -44.48
N ASP A 472 40.04 -69.90 -44.26
CA ASP A 472 41.39 -70.30 -44.66
C ASP A 472 41.94 -71.52 -43.84
N ILE A 473 41.47 -71.69 -42.60
CA ILE A 473 41.73 -72.87 -41.77
C ILE A 473 40.87 -74.03 -42.20
N ARG A 474 39.61 -73.85 -42.55
CA ARG A 474 38.68 -74.92 -42.91
C ARG A 474 39.09 -75.64 -44.23
N THR A 475 39.59 -74.86 -45.19
CA THR A 475 39.96 -75.39 -46.51
C THR A 475 41.07 -76.49 -46.46
N PRO A 476 42.24 -76.26 -45.85
CA PRO A 476 43.27 -77.29 -45.72
C PRO A 476 42.87 -78.44 -44.79
N LEU A 477 42.07 -78.10 -43.72
CA LEU A 477 41.57 -79.08 -42.78
C LEU A 477 40.64 -80.12 -43.47
N ASN A 478 39.67 -79.60 -44.27
CA ASN A 478 38.80 -80.49 -45.09
C ASN A 478 39.58 -81.26 -46.13
N GLY A 479 40.65 -80.65 -46.68
CA GLY A 479 41.55 -81.35 -47.58
C GLY A 479 42.29 -82.53 -46.91
N ILE A 480 42.75 -82.33 -45.67
CA ILE A 480 43.38 -83.37 -44.86
C ILE A 480 42.39 -84.50 -44.55
N LEU A 481 41.19 -84.16 -44.08
CA LEU A 481 40.14 -85.11 -43.76
C LEU A 481 39.74 -85.97 -45.01
N GLY A 482 39.51 -85.29 -46.15
CA GLY A 482 39.17 -85.94 -47.39
C GLY A 482 40.30 -86.91 -47.93
N LEU A 483 41.57 -86.51 -47.67
CA LEU A 483 42.70 -87.41 -48.02
C LEU A 483 42.83 -88.66 -47.12
N ILE A 484 42.44 -88.48 -45.83
CA ILE A 484 42.35 -89.61 -44.87
C ILE A 484 41.19 -90.54 -45.26
N GLU A 485 40.02 -90.05 -45.60
CA GLU A 485 38.87 -90.81 -46.07
C GLU A 485 39.18 -91.57 -47.34
N ILE A 486 39.93 -91.00 -48.28
CA ILE A 486 40.38 -91.67 -49.50
C ILE A 486 41.36 -92.79 -49.17
N GLU A 487 42.22 -92.64 -48.18
CA GLU A 487 43.13 -93.69 -47.71
C GLU A 487 42.39 -94.90 -47.13
N GLU A 488 41.35 -94.63 -46.30
CA GLU A 488 40.49 -95.67 -45.72
C GLU A 488 39.70 -96.46 -46.78
N LEU A 489 39.31 -95.84 -47.89
CA LEU A 489 38.55 -96.47 -48.99
C LEU A 489 39.43 -97.28 -49.98
N LYS A 490 40.77 -97.14 -49.95
CA LYS A 490 41.73 -97.83 -50.84
C LYS A 490 42.58 -98.85 -50.10
N ASP A 491 41.94 -99.78 -49.45
CA ASP A 491 42.60 -100.92 -48.75
C ASP A 491 43.35 -101.85 -49.73
N GLY A 492 44.71 -101.83 -49.73
CA GLY A 492 45.55 -102.66 -50.53
C GLY A 492 46.50 -101.99 -51.52
N ASP A 493 46.36 -100.74 -51.86
CA ASP A 493 47.29 -100.04 -52.77
C ASP A 493 48.29 -99.17 -51.97
N MET A 494 49.43 -99.74 -51.64
CA MET A 494 50.51 -99.10 -50.87
C MET A 494 51.08 -97.85 -51.54
N GLN A 495 50.94 -97.65 -52.83
CA GLN A 495 51.48 -96.52 -53.56
C GLN A 495 50.50 -95.29 -53.45
N ALA A 496 49.21 -95.57 -53.64
CA ALA A 496 48.15 -94.52 -53.46
C ALA A 496 48.07 -94.03 -52.02
N ALA A 497 48.27 -94.93 -51.04
CA ALA A 497 48.32 -94.51 -49.59
C ALA A 497 49.53 -93.61 -49.27
N ARG A 498 50.71 -93.91 -49.90
CA ARG A 498 51.89 -93.02 -49.75
C ARG A 498 51.66 -91.64 -50.34
N GLU A 499 51.00 -91.51 -51.49
CA GLU A 499 50.67 -90.22 -52.13
C GLU A 499 49.66 -89.45 -51.31
N SER A 500 48.61 -90.11 -50.80
CA SER A 500 47.59 -89.43 -49.94
C SER A 500 48.21 -88.92 -48.64
N ARG A 501 49.08 -89.71 -47.98
CA ARG A 501 49.83 -89.26 -46.80
C ARG A 501 50.78 -88.08 -47.09
N ALA A 502 51.46 -88.14 -48.25
CA ALA A 502 52.34 -87.02 -48.65
C ALA A 502 51.56 -85.73 -48.89
N LYS A 503 50.39 -85.81 -49.57
CA LYS A 503 49.49 -84.63 -49.78
C LYS A 503 48.87 -84.12 -48.47
N ALA A 504 48.39 -85.01 -47.57
CA ALA A 504 47.88 -84.66 -46.27
C ALA A 504 48.95 -83.93 -45.40
N ARG A 505 50.19 -84.41 -45.46
CA ARG A 505 51.32 -83.80 -44.75
C ARG A 505 51.66 -82.39 -45.29
N VAL A 506 51.54 -82.17 -46.60
CA VAL A 506 51.71 -80.85 -47.23
C VAL A 506 50.60 -79.93 -46.77
N ALA A 507 49.34 -80.40 -46.78
CA ALA A 507 48.20 -79.62 -46.31
C ALA A 507 48.29 -79.31 -44.79
N ALA A 508 48.75 -80.26 -43.97
CA ALA A 508 48.97 -80.02 -42.52
C ALA A 508 50.11 -79.04 -42.27
N ASN A 509 51.21 -79.10 -43.03
CA ASN A 509 52.28 -78.11 -42.91
C ASN A 509 51.81 -76.71 -43.35
N HIS A 510 50.97 -76.62 -44.39
CA HIS A 510 50.38 -75.36 -44.80
C HIS A 510 49.44 -74.79 -43.73
N LEU A 511 48.62 -75.62 -43.10
CA LEU A 511 47.77 -75.26 -41.99
C LEU A 511 48.62 -74.77 -40.79
N LEU A 512 49.69 -75.44 -40.47
CA LEU A 512 50.59 -75.05 -39.37
C LEU A 512 51.26 -73.69 -39.66
N SER A 513 51.68 -73.46 -40.92
CA SER A 513 52.19 -72.16 -41.35
C SER A 513 51.14 -71.04 -41.17
N LEU A 514 49.90 -71.28 -41.64
CA LEU A 514 48.81 -70.32 -41.48
C LEU A 514 48.52 -70.02 -40.01
N ILE A 515 48.54 -71.02 -39.13
CA ILE A 515 48.37 -70.82 -37.69
C ILE A 515 49.51 -69.97 -37.09
N ASN A 516 50.76 -70.24 -37.50
CA ASN A 516 51.90 -69.48 -37.03
C ASN A 516 51.86 -68.01 -37.51
N ASP A 517 51.45 -67.77 -38.77
CA ASP A 517 51.31 -66.45 -39.31
C ASP A 517 50.25 -65.67 -38.55
N ILE A 518 49.12 -66.32 -38.14
CA ILE A 518 48.06 -65.72 -37.31
C ILE A 518 48.59 -65.40 -35.92
N LEU A 519 49.35 -66.29 -35.29
CA LEU A 519 49.92 -66.08 -33.97
C LEU A 519 50.97 -64.97 -33.97
N GLU A 520 51.75 -64.83 -35.02
CA GLU A 520 52.74 -63.75 -35.19
C GLU A 520 52.05 -62.39 -35.38
N MET A 521 50.97 -62.31 -36.19
CA MET A 521 50.15 -61.14 -36.35
C MET A 521 49.43 -60.74 -35.04
N ALA A 522 48.97 -61.72 -34.24
CA ALA A 522 48.35 -61.47 -32.95
C ALA A 522 49.35 -60.88 -31.92
N LYS A 523 50.59 -61.38 -31.93
CA LYS A 523 51.69 -60.90 -31.08
C LYS A 523 52.15 -59.51 -31.47
N SER A 524 52.18 -59.18 -32.74
CA SER A 524 52.56 -57.84 -33.25
C SER A 524 51.54 -56.74 -32.81
N LYS A 525 50.23 -57.07 -32.68
CA LYS A 525 49.20 -56.17 -32.24
C LYS A 525 49.15 -55.95 -30.73
N THR A 526 49.78 -56.79 -29.94
CA THR A 526 49.85 -56.60 -28.46
C THR A 526 51.12 -55.85 -28.03
N ALA A 527 52.01 -55.51 -28.95
CA ALA A 527 53.28 -54.85 -28.68
C ALA A 527 53.30 -53.35 -29.16
N SER A 528 52.19 -52.84 -29.69
CA SER A 528 51.94 -51.42 -30.00
C SER A 528 50.74 -50.91 -29.21
#